data_c5ac3fb49b48dbd4b08dc02725cf3636
#
_entry.id   c5ac3fb49b48dbd4b08dc02725cf3636
#
_cell.length_a   1.000
_cell.length_b   1.000
_cell.length_c   1.000
_cell.angle_alpha   90.00
_cell.angle_beta   90.00
_cell.angle_gamma   90.00
#
_symmetry.space_group_name_H-M   'P 1'
#
loop_
_entity.id
_entity.type
_entity.pdbx_description
1 polymer ?
#
loop_
_entity_poly.entity_id
_entity_poly.type
_entity_poly.pdbx_seq_one_letter_code
_entity_poly.pdbx_strand_id
1 'polypeptide(L)'
;MRTGGVALVALIATAVAGCAKNPDAIAPIAMPANAYSGLSCEQLAAEHRRSSEALEAVSKQQTQAATGDAVGVFLIGVPVSSLSGGDKEGLVAQHKGEVVAIEGALRAQRCAVPAPEAAAPAAASPP
;
A
#
# COMPACT_ATOMS: atom_id res chain seq x y z
N MET A 1 31.13 18.75 -28.83
CA MET A 1 30.71 19.25 -27.49
C MET A 1 29.21 19.11 -27.32
N ARG A 2 28.67 17.86 -27.29
CA ARG A 2 27.23 17.57 -27.13
C ARG A 2 26.94 16.48 -26.09
N THR A 3 27.91 16.13 -25.25
CA THR A 3 27.80 15.05 -24.24
C THR A 3 27.30 15.51 -22.86
N GLY A 4 27.23 16.82 -22.60
CA GLY A 4 26.81 17.35 -21.30
C GLY A 4 25.30 17.27 -21.03
N GLY A 5 24.47 17.33 -22.09
CA GLY A 5 23.01 17.34 -21.95
C GLY A 5 22.40 15.98 -21.62
N VAL A 6 22.99 14.90 -22.14
CA VAL A 6 22.49 13.53 -21.93
C VAL A 6 22.79 13.03 -20.50
N ALA A 7 23.94 13.42 -19.95
CA ALA A 7 24.31 13.07 -18.58
C ALA A 7 23.42 13.74 -17.53
N LEU A 8 23.01 14.99 -17.76
CA LEU A 8 22.13 15.73 -16.85
C LEU A 8 20.69 15.15 -16.84
N VAL A 9 20.17 14.76 -18.02
CA VAL A 9 18.85 14.14 -18.13
C VAL A 9 18.82 12.75 -17.48
N ALA A 10 19.90 11.97 -17.61
CA ALA A 10 20.01 10.67 -16.95
C ALA A 10 20.05 10.77 -15.42
N LEU A 11 20.68 11.82 -14.87
CA LEU A 11 20.75 12.04 -13.43
C LEU A 11 19.39 12.42 -12.81
N ILE A 12 18.55 13.16 -13.56
CA ILE A 12 17.21 13.55 -13.12
C ILE A 12 16.26 12.35 -13.13
N ALA A 13 16.41 11.42 -14.07
CA ALA A 13 15.56 10.22 -14.15
C ALA A 13 15.76 9.24 -12.98
N THR A 14 16.95 9.23 -12.36
CA THR A 14 17.23 8.37 -11.20
C THR A 14 16.72 8.93 -9.87
N ALA A 15 16.47 10.23 -9.77
CA ALA A 15 15.97 10.86 -8.54
C ALA A 15 14.48 10.54 -8.25
N VAL A 16 13.72 10.11 -9.24
CA VAL A 16 12.28 9.77 -9.07
C VAL A 16 12.08 8.38 -8.42
N ALA A 17 13.10 7.53 -8.39
CA ALA A 17 13.01 6.18 -7.83
C ALA A 17 12.99 6.11 -6.30
N GLY A 18 13.19 7.23 -5.60
CA GLY A 18 13.28 7.29 -4.13
C GLY A 18 12.04 7.82 -3.42
N CYS A 19 11.00 8.24 -4.15
CA CYS A 19 9.77 8.73 -3.54
C CYS A 19 8.86 7.58 -3.11
N ALA A 20 8.21 7.70 -1.95
CA ALA A 20 7.21 6.75 -1.50
C ALA A 20 6.06 6.65 -2.51
N LYS A 21 5.67 5.42 -2.87
CA LYS A 21 4.58 5.17 -3.81
C LYS A 21 3.23 5.36 -3.14
N ASN A 22 2.25 5.80 -3.91
CA ASN A 22 0.86 5.74 -3.47
C ASN A 22 0.44 4.27 -3.21
N PRO A 23 -0.38 4.01 -2.18
CA PRO A 23 -0.86 2.66 -1.88
C PRO A 23 -1.46 1.93 -3.08
N ASP A 24 -2.21 2.62 -3.93
CA ASP A 24 -2.86 2.03 -5.11
C ASP A 24 -1.86 1.51 -6.15
N ALA A 25 -0.68 2.09 -6.22
CA ALA A 25 0.40 1.68 -7.11
C ALA A 25 1.26 0.52 -6.55
N ILE A 26 1.02 0.10 -5.30
CA ILE A 26 1.75 -0.98 -4.65
C ILE A 26 1.06 -2.30 -4.94
N ALA A 27 1.75 -3.21 -5.62
CA ALA A 27 1.23 -4.56 -5.88
C ALA A 27 1.22 -5.41 -4.60
N PRO A 28 0.23 -6.31 -4.42
CA PRO A 28 0.24 -7.29 -3.34
C PRO A 28 1.40 -8.27 -3.50
N ILE A 29 1.99 -8.71 -2.38
CA ILE A 29 2.91 -9.84 -2.43
C ILE A 29 2.14 -11.14 -2.66
N ALA A 30 2.79 -12.09 -3.35
CA ALA A 30 2.22 -13.42 -3.51
C ALA A 30 2.28 -14.19 -2.18
N MET A 31 1.13 -14.72 -1.75
CA MET A 31 1.02 -15.61 -0.60
C MET A 31 0.95 -17.08 -1.05
N PRO A 32 1.43 -18.05 -0.24
CA PRO A 32 1.24 -19.46 -0.54
C PRO A 32 -0.24 -19.80 -0.71
N ALA A 33 -0.57 -20.61 -1.72
CA ALA A 33 -1.96 -20.94 -2.05
C ALA A 33 -2.73 -21.64 -0.91
N ASN A 34 -2.02 -22.23 0.03
CA ASN A 34 -2.59 -22.93 1.19
C ASN A 34 -2.46 -22.15 2.51
N ALA A 35 -2.04 -20.88 2.48
CA ALA A 35 -1.79 -20.10 3.69
C ALA A 35 -2.97 -20.07 4.67
N TYR A 36 -4.19 -20.11 4.15
CA TYR A 36 -5.44 -20.02 4.91
C TYR A 36 -6.37 -21.22 4.74
N SER A 37 -5.88 -22.33 4.17
CA SER A 37 -6.71 -23.51 3.83
C SER A 37 -7.28 -24.26 5.03
N GLY A 38 -6.67 -24.12 6.21
CA GLY A 38 -7.12 -24.80 7.45
C GLY A 38 -8.13 -24.01 8.28
N LEU A 39 -8.53 -22.81 7.84
CA LEU A 39 -9.45 -21.97 8.59
C LEU A 39 -10.90 -22.19 8.17
N SER A 40 -11.83 -22.09 9.13
CA SER A 40 -13.27 -22.09 8.85
C SER A 40 -13.73 -20.78 8.18
N CYS A 41 -14.93 -20.77 7.59
CA CYS A 41 -15.51 -19.56 7.02
C CYS A 41 -15.56 -18.38 8.01
N GLU A 42 -15.90 -18.66 9.27
CA GLU A 42 -15.96 -17.66 10.33
C GLU A 42 -14.58 -17.09 10.67
N GLN A 43 -13.57 -17.98 10.79
CA GLN A 43 -12.19 -17.58 11.02
C GLN A 43 -11.62 -16.77 9.85
N LEU A 44 -11.92 -17.20 8.61
CA LEU A 44 -11.52 -16.45 7.40
C LEU A 44 -12.16 -15.06 7.36
N ALA A 45 -13.44 -14.94 7.71
CA ALA A 45 -14.12 -13.64 7.77
C ALA A 45 -13.52 -12.73 8.85
N ALA A 46 -13.15 -13.27 10.01
CA ALA A 46 -12.48 -12.51 11.07
C ALA A 46 -11.09 -12.04 10.64
N GLU A 47 -10.32 -12.92 9.98
CA GLU A 47 -8.98 -12.59 9.50
C GLU A 47 -9.03 -11.58 8.36
N HIS A 48 -10.02 -11.70 7.45
CA HIS A 48 -10.26 -10.71 6.40
C HIS A 48 -10.45 -9.30 6.97
N ARG A 49 -11.29 -9.16 8.01
CA ARG A 49 -11.49 -7.86 8.66
C ARG A 49 -10.19 -7.31 9.24
N ARG A 50 -9.42 -8.13 9.98
CA ARG A 50 -8.14 -7.70 10.57
C ARG A 50 -7.16 -7.22 9.52
N SER A 51 -6.97 -8.01 8.45
CA SER A 51 -6.04 -7.65 7.38
C SER A 51 -6.52 -6.42 6.61
N SER A 52 -7.83 -6.26 6.42
CA SER A 52 -8.41 -5.06 5.77
C SER A 52 -8.22 -3.80 6.62
N GLU A 53 -8.47 -3.86 7.93
CA GLU A 53 -8.24 -2.76 8.86
C GLU A 53 -6.76 -2.38 8.93
N ALA A 54 -5.87 -3.38 8.98
CA ALA A 54 -4.43 -3.15 8.96
C ALA A 54 -3.98 -2.52 7.63
N LEU A 55 -4.51 -3.00 6.50
CA LEU A 55 -4.24 -2.43 5.18
C LEU A 55 -4.68 -0.96 5.12
N GLU A 56 -5.87 -0.63 5.62
CA GLU A 56 -6.35 0.74 5.65
C GLU A 56 -5.43 1.64 6.49
N ALA A 57 -5.03 1.19 7.68
CA ALA A 57 -4.16 1.95 8.56
C ALA A 57 -2.78 2.22 7.94
N VAL A 58 -2.14 1.19 7.36
CA VAL A 58 -0.82 1.36 6.72
C VAL A 58 -0.92 2.14 5.41
N SER A 59 -2.03 2.02 4.67
CA SER A 59 -2.28 2.79 3.45
C SER A 59 -2.41 4.29 3.73
N LYS A 60 -3.06 4.67 4.82
CA LYS A 60 -3.09 6.08 5.28
C LYS A 60 -1.70 6.61 5.58
N GLN A 61 -0.86 5.83 6.28
CA GLN A 61 0.52 6.20 6.57
C GLN A 61 1.35 6.31 5.28
N GLN A 62 1.18 5.39 4.35
CA GLN A 62 1.85 5.40 3.05
C GLN A 62 1.44 6.61 2.21
N THR A 63 0.16 6.98 2.20
CA THR A 63 -0.31 8.20 1.52
C THR A 63 0.34 9.46 2.10
N GLN A 64 0.47 9.52 3.42
CA GLN A 64 1.14 10.64 4.09
C GLN A 64 2.63 10.69 3.72
N ALA A 65 3.30 9.53 3.66
CA ALA A 65 4.70 9.46 3.23
C ALA A 65 4.87 9.90 1.78
N ALA A 66 4.02 9.42 0.86
CA ALA A 66 4.06 9.80 -0.54
C ALA A 66 3.82 11.31 -0.74
N THR A 67 2.88 11.89 0.00
CA THR A 67 2.59 13.33 -0.03
C THR A 67 3.77 14.13 0.56
N GLY A 68 4.32 13.69 1.70
CA GLY A 68 5.47 14.32 2.34
C GLY A 68 6.71 14.31 1.45
N ASP A 69 6.95 13.22 0.74
CA ASP A 69 8.07 13.12 -0.20
C ASP A 69 7.87 14.05 -1.40
N ALA A 70 6.66 14.12 -1.97
CA ALA A 70 6.36 15.02 -3.08
C ALA A 70 6.58 16.49 -2.70
N VAL A 71 6.13 16.91 -1.51
CA VAL A 71 6.34 18.26 -0.98
C VAL A 71 7.82 18.50 -0.70
N GLY A 72 8.51 17.55 -0.08
CA GLY A 72 9.94 17.66 0.22
C GLY A 72 10.79 17.82 -1.03
N VAL A 73 10.53 17.02 -2.06
CA VAL A 73 11.23 17.12 -3.35
C VAL A 73 10.95 18.46 -4.02
N PHE A 74 9.71 18.94 -3.98
CA PHE A 74 9.35 20.23 -4.57
C PHE A 74 10.03 21.42 -3.88
N LEU A 75 10.12 21.42 -2.53
CA LEU A 75 10.63 22.54 -1.76
C LEU A 75 12.16 22.51 -1.58
N ILE A 76 12.75 21.36 -1.32
CA ILE A 76 14.15 21.20 -0.94
C ILE A 76 14.92 20.14 -1.74
N GLY A 77 14.24 19.48 -2.70
CA GLY A 77 14.86 18.50 -3.59
C GLY A 77 15.12 17.12 -2.96
N VAL A 78 14.56 16.81 -1.80
CA VAL A 78 14.77 15.52 -1.11
C VAL A 78 13.44 14.88 -0.64
N PRO A 79 13.32 13.52 -0.75
CA PRO A 79 12.15 12.76 -0.29
C PRO A 79 12.23 12.55 1.23
N VAL A 80 11.71 13.50 2.00
CA VAL A 80 11.90 13.59 3.46
C VAL A 80 11.30 12.38 4.19
N SER A 81 10.10 11.93 3.80
CA SER A 81 9.43 10.82 4.49
C SER A 81 10.13 9.48 4.25
N SER A 82 10.59 9.22 3.03
CA SER A 82 11.36 8.01 2.71
C SER A 82 12.69 7.97 3.44
N LEU A 83 13.39 9.10 3.52
CA LEU A 83 14.67 9.19 4.24
C LEU A 83 14.50 9.04 5.75
N SER A 84 13.36 9.43 6.32
CA SER A 84 13.08 9.29 7.75
C SER A 84 12.36 7.99 8.13
N GLY A 85 12.22 7.02 7.22
CA GLY A 85 11.58 5.73 7.47
C GLY A 85 10.04 5.76 7.47
N GLY A 86 9.44 6.80 6.89
CA GLY A 86 7.99 6.94 6.75
C GLY A 86 7.37 6.01 5.71
N ASP A 87 8.18 5.49 4.78
CA ASP A 87 7.71 4.59 3.73
C ASP A 87 7.26 3.22 4.29
N LYS A 88 6.03 2.83 4.01
CA LYS A 88 5.38 1.59 4.42
C LYS A 88 5.05 0.67 3.26
N GLU A 89 5.69 0.83 2.10
CA GLU A 89 5.42 0.06 0.88
C GLU A 89 5.36 -1.46 1.14
N GLY A 90 6.33 -2.00 1.89
CA GLY A 90 6.37 -3.42 2.23
C GLY A 90 5.17 -3.90 3.04
N LEU A 91 4.71 -3.11 4.00
CA LEU A 91 3.54 -3.44 4.82
C LEU A 91 2.24 -3.36 4.00
N VAL A 92 2.11 -2.36 3.13
CA VAL A 92 0.98 -2.26 2.21
C VAL A 92 0.94 -3.46 1.28
N ALA A 93 2.06 -3.85 0.68
CA ALA A 93 2.17 -5.02 -0.18
C ALA A 93 1.80 -6.32 0.56
N GLN A 94 2.25 -6.46 1.80
CA GLN A 94 1.96 -7.62 2.65
C GLN A 94 0.46 -7.73 2.93
N HIS A 95 -0.16 -6.70 3.50
CA HIS A 95 -1.58 -6.76 3.85
C HIS A 95 -2.49 -6.88 2.62
N LYS A 96 -2.13 -6.30 1.48
CA LYS A 96 -2.81 -6.57 0.21
C LYS A 96 -2.72 -8.05 -0.17
N GLY A 97 -1.56 -8.68 -0.03
CA GLY A 97 -1.35 -10.10 -0.28
C GLY A 97 -2.20 -10.97 0.63
N GLU A 98 -2.26 -10.64 1.91
CA GLU A 98 -3.09 -11.33 2.91
C GLU A 98 -4.58 -11.27 2.53
N VAL A 99 -5.12 -10.09 2.25
CA VAL A 99 -6.51 -9.90 1.83
C VAL A 99 -6.84 -10.74 0.60
N VAL A 100 -6.00 -10.68 -0.44
CA VAL A 100 -6.19 -11.46 -1.68
C VAL A 100 -6.18 -12.97 -1.40
N ALA A 101 -5.26 -13.45 -0.56
CA ALA A 101 -5.15 -14.87 -0.23
C ALA A 101 -6.34 -15.36 0.60
N ILE A 102 -6.82 -14.56 1.56
CA ILE A 102 -7.99 -14.89 2.38
C ILE A 102 -9.25 -14.93 1.51
N GLU A 103 -9.45 -13.97 0.61
CA GLU A 103 -10.55 -13.99 -0.34
C GLU A 103 -10.49 -15.20 -1.27
N GLY A 104 -9.30 -15.60 -1.69
CA GLY A 104 -9.08 -16.83 -2.45
C GLY A 104 -9.54 -18.07 -1.66
N ALA A 105 -9.18 -18.16 -0.38
CA ALA A 105 -9.60 -19.25 0.51
C ALA A 105 -11.12 -19.26 0.74
N LEU A 106 -11.74 -18.09 0.96
CA LEU A 106 -13.19 -17.95 1.09
C LEU A 106 -13.91 -18.48 -0.16
N ARG A 107 -13.46 -18.08 -1.35
CA ARG A 107 -14.05 -18.55 -2.62
C ARG A 107 -13.86 -20.06 -2.80
N ALA A 108 -12.68 -20.59 -2.51
CA ALA A 108 -12.38 -22.01 -2.63
C ALA A 108 -13.26 -22.87 -1.71
N GLN A 109 -13.57 -22.39 -0.51
CA GLN A 109 -14.44 -23.05 0.45
C GLN A 109 -15.93 -22.71 0.25
N ARG A 110 -16.29 -21.91 -0.75
CA ARG A 110 -17.65 -21.42 -1.01
C ARG A 110 -18.25 -20.63 0.14
N CYS A 111 -17.42 -19.96 0.91
CA CYS A 111 -17.86 -19.03 1.95
C CYS A 111 -18.32 -17.71 1.34
N ALA A 112 -19.15 -16.95 2.08
CA ALA A 112 -19.44 -15.57 1.72
C ALA A 112 -18.16 -14.71 1.79
N VAL A 113 -17.86 -14.00 0.71
CA VAL A 113 -16.77 -13.02 0.70
C VAL A 113 -17.32 -11.70 1.24
N PRO A 114 -16.75 -11.15 2.33
CA PRO A 114 -17.15 -9.84 2.82
C PRO A 114 -17.00 -8.79 1.72
N ALA A 115 -18.01 -7.95 1.54
CA ALA A 115 -17.87 -6.81 0.64
C ALA A 115 -16.75 -5.90 1.17
N PRO A 116 -15.95 -5.26 0.28
CA PRO A 116 -15.04 -4.23 0.72
C PRO A 116 -15.84 -3.18 1.48
N GLU A 117 -15.49 -2.97 2.74
CA GLU A 117 -16.13 -1.95 3.56
C GLU A 117 -15.90 -0.60 2.85
N ALA A 118 -16.96 -0.08 2.24
CA ALA A 118 -16.89 1.23 1.63
C ALA A 118 -16.43 2.19 2.74
N ALA A 119 -15.31 2.87 2.51
CA ALA A 119 -14.77 3.84 3.45
C ALA A 119 -15.93 4.68 3.97
N ALA A 120 -16.23 4.56 5.26
CA ALA A 120 -17.30 5.32 5.87
C ALA A 120 -17.08 6.78 5.51
N PRO A 121 -18.07 7.50 4.99
CA PRO A 121 -17.89 8.91 4.67
C PRO A 121 -17.39 9.58 5.94
N ALA A 122 -16.28 10.28 5.83
CA ALA A 122 -15.69 11.03 6.94
C ALA A 122 -16.82 11.80 7.61
N ALA A 123 -17.10 11.47 8.87
CA ALA A 123 -18.14 12.15 9.63
C ALA A 123 -17.84 13.65 9.55
N ALA A 124 -18.74 14.37 8.89
CA ALA A 124 -18.66 15.81 8.81
C ALA A 124 -18.59 16.32 10.25
N SER A 125 -17.48 16.97 10.60
CA SER A 125 -17.36 17.66 11.89
C SER A 125 -18.52 18.68 11.96
N PRO A 126 -19.30 18.70 13.04
CA PRO A 126 -20.32 19.72 13.21
C PRO A 126 -19.67 21.10 13.37
N PRO A 127 -20.36 22.17 12.96
CA PRO A 127 -19.85 23.54 12.97
C PRO A 127 -19.52 24.06 14.36
#